data_f6fe9d53d19e2305fe5f923f752ee2eb
#
_entry.id   f6fe9d53d19e2305fe5f923f752ee2eb
#
_cell.length_a   1.000
_cell.length_b   1.000
_cell.length_c   1.000
_cell.angle_alpha   90.00
_cell.angle_beta   90.00
_cell.angle_gamma   90.00
#
_symmetry.space_group_name_H-M   'P 1'
#
loop_
_entity.id
_entity.type
_entity.pdbx_description
1 polymer ?
#
loop_
_entity_poly.entity_id
_entity_poly.type
_entity_poly.pdbx_seq_one_letter_code
_entity_poly.pdbx_strand_id
1 'polypeptide(L)'
;MHLFDEYYKNNNLLTRVDVRIKLILTFSLLVMVLCSNGIIFPLFIAMLCIVLCKFIDIPSRVMLIRFSEPLFIAAMLLFLKFFFTGHEPLFCVSIAGIDIVGYKDGLMEGIRLSSRIIGAVSLIALAGFSSPFTDIITGLSWFKIPSQFVDLLMITYRYIFVLFEDAGVIYNAQKNRLGYSSIRSGLSSFGTLSGELIIRAFDRSQITTQAMFQRGYTGNMPVGHSASFKINEVAIAVVIIFAAGVLWKIM
;
A
#
# COMPACT_ATOMS: atom_id res chain seq x y z
N MET A 1 15.48 -0.04 11.17
CA MET A 1 14.43 -1.02 11.37
C MET A 1 13.23 -0.51 12.18
N HIS A 2 13.37 0.53 12.96
CA HIS A 2 12.32 1.14 13.78
C HIS A 2 11.31 2.03 13.04
N LEU A 3 11.48 2.29 11.73
CA LEU A 3 10.71 3.31 11.03
C LEU A 3 9.23 2.93 10.78
N PHE A 4 8.88 1.66 10.79
CA PHE A 4 7.49 1.23 10.57
C PHE A 4 6.71 1.02 11.87
N ASP A 5 7.37 0.62 12.96
CA ASP A 5 6.70 0.38 14.25
C ASP A 5 6.52 1.65 15.10
N GLU A 6 7.34 2.68 14.88
CA GLU A 6 7.27 3.93 15.66
C GLU A 6 5.98 4.71 15.43
N TYR A 7 5.40 4.63 14.21
CA TYR A 7 4.18 5.35 13.87
C TYR A 7 2.91 4.76 14.51
N TYR A 8 2.94 3.46 14.89
CA TYR A 8 1.80 2.79 15.52
C TYR A 8 1.71 3.02 17.03
N LYS A 9 2.72 3.65 17.62
CA LYS A 9 2.81 3.87 19.09
C LYS A 9 1.87 4.98 19.60
N ASN A 10 1.35 5.81 18.72
CA ASN A 10 0.39 6.84 19.08
C ASN A 10 -1.01 6.24 19.20
N ASN A 11 -1.54 6.22 20.43
CA ASN A 11 -2.84 5.72 20.84
C ASN A 11 -3.99 6.65 20.34
N ASN A 12 -4.09 6.83 19.03
CA ASN A 12 -5.08 7.70 18.40
C ASN A 12 -6.44 6.99 18.28
N LEU A 13 -7.54 7.74 18.26
CA LEU A 13 -8.88 7.21 18.12
C LEU A 13 -9.05 6.29 16.89
N LEU A 14 -8.38 6.62 15.78
CA LEU A 14 -8.40 5.83 14.55
C LEU A 14 -7.66 4.48 14.69
N THR A 15 -6.62 4.38 15.50
CA THR A 15 -5.90 3.11 15.70
C THR A 15 -6.70 2.13 16.55
N ARG A 16 -7.63 2.61 17.37
CA ARG A 16 -8.50 1.79 18.25
C ARG A 16 -9.68 1.15 17.53
N VAL A 17 -10.06 1.63 16.35
CA VAL A 17 -11.17 1.07 15.57
C VAL A 17 -10.78 -0.31 15.04
N ASP A 18 -11.74 -1.24 15.05
CA ASP A 18 -11.52 -2.62 14.61
C ASP A 18 -11.04 -2.67 13.14
N VAL A 19 -9.96 -3.41 12.88
CA VAL A 19 -9.30 -3.48 11.56
C VAL A 19 -10.23 -4.04 10.49
N ARG A 20 -11.14 -4.94 10.83
CA ARG A 20 -12.14 -5.52 9.92
C ARG A 20 -13.03 -4.44 9.33
N ILE A 21 -13.51 -3.52 10.19
CA ILE A 21 -14.37 -2.41 9.79
C ILE A 21 -13.60 -1.45 8.88
N LYS A 22 -12.33 -1.16 9.22
CA LYS A 22 -11.46 -0.32 8.39
C LYS A 22 -11.23 -0.94 7.00
N LEU A 23 -10.99 -2.25 6.92
CA LEU A 23 -10.78 -2.94 5.64
C LEU A 23 -12.04 -2.86 4.77
N ILE A 24 -13.22 -3.13 5.33
CA ILE A 24 -14.49 -3.04 4.60
C ILE A 24 -14.73 -1.60 4.13
N LEU A 25 -14.53 -0.62 5.01
CA LEU A 25 -14.71 0.79 4.71
C LEU A 25 -13.74 1.25 3.61
N THR A 26 -12.45 0.91 3.73
CA THR A 26 -11.45 1.27 2.73
C THR A 26 -11.76 0.63 1.38
N PHE A 27 -12.14 -0.65 1.36
CA PHE A 27 -12.49 -1.35 0.13
C PHE A 27 -13.73 -0.76 -0.53
N SER A 28 -14.79 -0.47 0.25
CA SER A 28 -16.01 0.15 -0.25
C SER A 28 -15.75 1.53 -0.86
N LEU A 29 -15.00 2.39 -0.15
CA LEU A 29 -14.64 3.72 -0.64
C LEU A 29 -13.74 3.63 -1.87
N LEU A 30 -12.82 2.67 -1.94
CA LEU A 30 -11.95 2.46 -3.08
C LEU A 30 -12.74 2.08 -4.33
N VAL A 31 -13.70 1.18 -4.22
CA VAL A 31 -14.61 0.83 -5.33
C VAL A 31 -15.40 2.06 -5.79
N MET A 32 -15.92 2.88 -4.87
CA MET A 32 -16.64 4.10 -5.20
C MET A 32 -15.74 5.12 -5.95
N VAL A 33 -14.50 5.31 -5.50
CA VAL A 33 -13.53 6.20 -6.16
C VAL A 33 -13.21 5.72 -7.57
N LEU A 34 -13.00 4.41 -7.76
CA LEU A 34 -12.70 3.84 -9.08
C LEU A 34 -13.88 3.93 -10.05
N CYS A 35 -15.11 3.74 -9.55
CA CYS A 35 -16.33 3.80 -10.35
C CYS A 35 -16.85 5.24 -10.55
N SER A 36 -16.27 6.25 -9.89
CA SER A 36 -16.74 7.63 -10.03
C SER A 36 -16.41 8.19 -11.41
N ASN A 37 -17.36 8.84 -12.06
CA ASN A 37 -17.14 9.53 -13.34
C ASN A 37 -16.76 11.01 -13.18
N GLY A 38 -16.89 11.56 -11.97
CA GLY A 38 -16.54 12.93 -11.64
C GLY A 38 -15.08 13.09 -11.21
N ILE A 39 -14.59 14.33 -11.19
CA ILE A 39 -13.26 14.72 -10.69
C ILE A 39 -13.36 15.08 -9.21
N ILE A 40 -14.49 15.63 -8.78
CA ILE A 40 -14.68 16.25 -7.46
C ILE A 40 -14.69 15.20 -6.36
N PHE A 41 -15.39 14.08 -6.57
CA PHE A 41 -15.51 13.02 -5.56
C PHE A 41 -14.15 12.38 -5.17
N PRO A 42 -13.28 11.94 -6.11
CA PRO A 42 -11.96 11.42 -5.76
C PRO A 42 -11.07 12.44 -5.05
N LEU A 43 -11.10 13.71 -5.46
CA LEU A 43 -10.34 14.78 -4.82
C LEU A 43 -10.84 15.08 -3.39
N PHE A 44 -12.16 15.07 -3.19
CA PHE A 44 -12.74 15.23 -1.85
C PHE A 44 -12.29 14.11 -0.90
N ILE A 45 -12.33 12.86 -1.36
CA ILE A 45 -11.83 11.72 -0.58
C ILE A 45 -10.34 11.85 -0.29
N ALA A 46 -9.53 12.27 -1.28
CA ALA A 46 -8.10 12.50 -1.08
C ALA A 46 -7.84 13.55 0.00
N MET A 47 -8.54 14.70 -0.07
CA MET A 47 -8.43 15.76 0.91
C MET A 47 -8.80 15.29 2.31
N LEU A 48 -9.89 14.54 2.44
CA LEU A 48 -10.35 13.97 3.71
C LEU A 48 -9.30 12.99 4.27
N CYS A 49 -8.73 12.11 3.46
CA CYS A 49 -7.67 11.19 3.87
C CYS A 49 -6.41 11.94 4.33
N ILE A 50 -6.02 13.00 3.64
CA ILE A 50 -4.87 13.84 4.02
C ILE A 50 -5.08 14.49 5.38
N VAL A 51 -6.28 15.02 5.63
CA VAL A 51 -6.65 15.60 6.93
C VAL A 51 -6.60 14.53 8.02
N LEU A 52 -7.17 13.34 7.78
CA LEU A 52 -7.12 12.22 8.74
C LEU A 52 -5.69 11.75 9.03
N CYS A 53 -4.81 11.69 8.01
CA CYS A 53 -3.39 11.38 8.20
C CYS A 53 -2.68 12.40 9.10
N LYS A 54 -3.03 13.68 9.02
CA LYS A 54 -2.51 14.71 9.95
C LYS A 54 -3.01 14.52 11.38
N PHE A 55 -4.26 14.07 11.56
CA PHE A 55 -4.79 13.74 12.90
C PHE A 55 -4.09 12.54 13.56
N ILE A 56 -3.45 11.67 12.77
CA ILE A 56 -2.65 10.53 13.27
C ILE A 56 -1.22 10.96 13.65
N ASP A 57 -0.86 12.26 13.51
CA ASP A 57 0.49 12.80 13.75
C ASP A 57 1.57 12.19 12.85
N ILE A 58 1.22 11.83 11.61
CA ILE A 58 2.18 11.35 10.64
C ILE A 58 3.04 12.53 10.18
N PRO A 59 4.39 12.45 10.27
CA PRO A 59 5.25 13.53 9.85
C PRO A 59 5.05 13.85 8.38
N SER A 60 4.88 15.13 8.06
CA SER A 60 4.61 15.61 6.71
C SER A 60 5.64 15.16 5.66
N ARG A 61 6.90 14.92 6.09
CA ARG A 61 7.96 14.40 5.22
C ARG A 61 7.66 12.99 4.70
N VAL A 62 7.16 12.08 5.55
CA VAL A 62 6.79 10.71 5.15
C VAL A 62 5.60 10.73 4.22
N MET A 63 4.64 11.60 4.52
CA MET A 63 3.46 11.82 3.70
C MET A 63 3.84 12.32 2.31
N LEU A 64 4.72 13.33 2.19
CA LEU A 64 5.19 13.87 0.92
C LEU A 64 5.91 12.80 0.08
N ILE A 65 6.79 11.99 0.68
CA ILE A 65 7.48 10.90 -0.02
C ILE A 65 6.48 9.87 -0.54
N ARG A 66 5.49 9.50 0.28
CA ARG A 66 4.48 8.50 -0.10
C ARG A 66 3.54 8.97 -1.21
N PHE A 67 3.27 10.29 -1.28
CA PHE A 67 2.42 10.88 -2.30
C PHE A 67 3.19 11.28 -3.57
N SER A 68 4.52 11.39 -3.53
CA SER A 68 5.32 11.78 -4.69
C SER A 68 5.26 10.76 -5.83
N GLU A 69 5.30 9.45 -5.51
CA GLU A 69 5.23 8.39 -6.51
C GLU A 69 3.89 8.39 -7.30
N PRO A 70 2.71 8.36 -6.63
CA PRO A 70 1.43 8.42 -7.35
C PRO A 70 1.20 9.74 -8.06
N LEU A 71 1.71 10.84 -7.54
CA LEU A 71 1.62 12.14 -8.20
C LEU A 71 2.46 12.17 -9.49
N PHE A 72 3.64 11.54 -9.48
CA PHE A 72 4.45 11.37 -10.69
C PHE A 72 3.73 10.51 -11.74
N ILE A 73 3.13 9.38 -11.33
CA ILE A 73 2.35 8.51 -12.22
C ILE A 73 1.13 9.26 -12.78
N ALA A 74 0.42 10.01 -11.95
CA ALA A 74 -0.73 10.81 -12.36
C ALA A 74 -0.32 11.90 -13.37
N ALA A 75 0.80 12.59 -13.14
CA ALA A 75 1.34 13.59 -14.07
C ALA A 75 1.77 12.95 -15.40
N MET A 76 2.43 11.80 -15.36
CA MET A 76 2.83 11.07 -16.57
C MET A 76 1.60 10.61 -17.39
N LEU A 77 0.57 10.09 -16.73
CA LEU A 77 -0.67 9.69 -17.40
C LEU A 77 -1.41 10.89 -18.00
N LEU A 78 -1.45 12.01 -17.28
CA LEU A 78 -2.05 13.24 -17.80
C LEU A 78 -1.31 13.70 -19.06
N PHE A 79 0.04 13.69 -19.03
CA PHE A 79 0.87 14.04 -20.18
C PHE A 79 0.62 13.12 -21.36
N LEU A 80 0.60 11.79 -21.14
CA LEU A 80 0.34 10.82 -22.21
C LEU A 80 -1.07 11.00 -22.81
N LYS A 81 -2.09 11.15 -21.96
CA LYS A 81 -3.47 11.36 -22.43
C LYS A 81 -3.62 12.66 -23.19
N PHE A 82 -2.97 13.73 -22.77
CA PHE A 82 -3.02 15.03 -23.40
C PHE A 82 -2.47 15.00 -24.85
N PHE A 83 -1.38 14.27 -25.09
CA PHE A 83 -0.73 14.23 -26.40
C PHE A 83 -1.19 13.09 -27.32
N PHE A 84 -1.64 11.98 -26.76
CA PHE A 84 -1.89 10.76 -27.56
C PHE A 84 -3.36 10.37 -27.65
N THR A 85 -4.27 11.01 -26.91
CA THR A 85 -5.67 10.57 -26.88
C THR A 85 -6.61 11.75 -27.04
N GLY A 86 -7.42 11.77 -28.12
CA GLY A 86 -8.46 12.77 -28.33
C GLY A 86 -8.81 12.96 -29.79
N HIS A 87 -9.93 13.64 -30.05
CA HIS A 87 -10.41 13.96 -31.38
C HIS A 87 -10.49 15.48 -31.62
N GLU A 88 -10.65 16.29 -30.58
CA GLU A 88 -10.68 17.75 -30.68
C GLU A 88 -9.29 18.35 -30.39
N PRO A 89 -8.57 18.88 -31.43
CA PRO A 89 -7.28 19.51 -31.21
C PRO A 89 -7.47 20.88 -30.54
N LEU A 90 -6.78 21.09 -29.40
CA LEU A 90 -6.70 22.41 -28.75
C LEU A 90 -5.67 23.32 -29.41
N PHE A 91 -4.55 22.76 -29.80
CA PHE A 91 -3.48 23.44 -30.55
C PHE A 91 -2.69 22.42 -31.36
N CYS A 92 -2.20 22.87 -32.52
CA CYS A 92 -1.28 22.11 -33.35
C CYS A 92 0.00 22.96 -33.51
N VAL A 93 1.13 22.42 -33.06
CA VAL A 93 2.44 23.04 -33.23
C VAL A 93 3.31 22.08 -34.03
N SER A 94 3.70 22.48 -35.24
CA SER A 94 4.63 21.71 -36.06
C SER A 94 6.06 22.20 -35.79
N ILE A 95 6.88 21.37 -35.16
CA ILE A 95 8.30 21.64 -34.93
C ILE A 95 9.10 20.57 -35.67
N ALA A 96 9.91 21.02 -36.66
CA ALA A 96 10.83 20.15 -37.43
C ALA A 96 10.18 18.90 -38.05
N GLY A 97 8.91 18.98 -38.51
CA GLY A 97 8.22 17.88 -39.18
C GLY A 97 7.52 16.89 -38.23
N ILE A 98 7.47 17.20 -36.95
CA ILE A 98 6.68 16.45 -35.95
C ILE A 98 5.53 17.35 -35.53
N ASP A 99 4.29 16.92 -35.82
CA ASP A 99 3.09 17.64 -35.42
C ASP A 99 2.74 17.25 -33.97
N ILE A 100 2.98 18.17 -33.03
CA ILE A 100 2.57 18.00 -31.64
C ILE A 100 1.17 18.58 -31.48
N VAL A 101 0.19 17.69 -31.30
CA VAL A 101 -1.22 18.05 -31.16
C VAL A 101 -1.63 17.81 -29.71
N GLY A 102 -2.14 18.83 -29.05
CA GLY A 102 -2.76 18.70 -27.73
C GLY A 102 -4.27 18.55 -27.87
N TYR A 103 -4.86 17.54 -27.24
CA TYR A 103 -6.28 17.22 -27.33
C TYR A 103 -7.03 17.63 -26.06
N LYS A 104 -8.18 18.32 -26.23
CA LYS A 104 -9.04 18.73 -25.12
C LYS A 104 -9.66 17.54 -24.38
N ASP A 105 -10.13 16.56 -25.13
CA ASP A 105 -10.72 15.35 -24.59
C ASP A 105 -9.69 14.57 -23.76
N GLY A 106 -8.46 14.45 -24.27
CA GLY A 106 -7.36 13.81 -23.57
C GLY A 106 -6.99 14.50 -22.25
N LEU A 107 -7.04 15.83 -22.21
CA LEU A 107 -6.81 16.60 -20.98
C LEU A 107 -7.89 16.32 -19.94
N MET A 108 -9.17 16.32 -20.34
CA MET A 108 -10.27 16.06 -19.42
C MET A 108 -10.25 14.63 -18.88
N GLU A 109 -9.99 13.64 -19.75
CA GLU A 109 -9.78 12.25 -19.31
C GLU A 109 -8.55 12.08 -18.43
N GLY A 110 -7.44 12.74 -18.78
CA GLY A 110 -6.21 12.73 -17.99
C GLY A 110 -6.42 13.26 -16.58
N ILE A 111 -7.12 14.39 -16.42
CA ILE A 111 -7.46 14.96 -15.11
C ILE A 111 -8.36 13.99 -14.31
N ARG A 112 -9.35 13.38 -14.96
CA ARG A 112 -10.25 12.42 -14.32
C ARG A 112 -9.50 11.19 -13.81
N LEU A 113 -8.61 10.61 -14.62
CA LEU A 113 -7.80 9.46 -14.22
C LEU A 113 -6.80 9.83 -13.11
N SER A 114 -6.14 10.98 -13.23
CA SER A 114 -5.22 11.48 -12.21
C SER A 114 -5.91 11.68 -10.86
N SER A 115 -7.12 12.24 -10.85
CA SER A 115 -7.90 12.43 -9.62
C SER A 115 -8.26 11.09 -8.96
N ARG A 116 -8.63 10.06 -9.76
CA ARG A 116 -8.90 8.71 -9.24
C ARG A 116 -7.67 8.07 -8.63
N ILE A 117 -6.50 8.19 -9.27
CA ILE A 117 -5.24 7.65 -8.74
C ILE A 117 -4.90 8.29 -7.40
N ILE A 118 -4.97 9.63 -7.32
CA ILE A 118 -4.68 10.37 -6.09
C ILE A 118 -5.65 9.96 -4.98
N GLY A 119 -6.96 9.85 -5.28
CA GLY A 119 -7.98 9.41 -4.33
C GLY A 119 -7.75 8.00 -3.82
N ALA A 120 -7.51 7.04 -4.73
CA ALA A 120 -7.29 5.64 -4.39
C ALA A 120 -6.02 5.44 -3.55
N VAL A 121 -4.91 6.08 -3.94
CA VAL A 121 -3.65 5.98 -3.19
C VAL A 121 -3.76 6.62 -1.82
N SER A 122 -4.49 7.74 -1.69
CA SER A 122 -4.76 8.38 -0.39
C SER A 122 -5.49 7.44 0.57
N LEU A 123 -6.49 6.69 0.08
CA LEU A 123 -7.23 5.70 0.87
C LEU A 123 -6.33 4.54 1.33
N ILE A 124 -5.53 3.99 0.41
CA ILE A 124 -4.61 2.89 0.72
C ILE A 124 -3.54 3.35 1.71
N ALA A 125 -3.01 4.57 1.54
CA ALA A 125 -2.04 5.14 2.46
C ALA A 125 -2.63 5.32 3.87
N LEU A 126 -3.85 5.85 3.98
CA LEU A 126 -4.55 6.00 5.26
C LEU A 126 -4.77 4.63 5.94
N ALA A 127 -5.20 3.61 5.21
CA ALA A 127 -5.38 2.26 5.73
C ALA A 127 -4.06 1.67 6.23
N GLY A 128 -2.98 1.83 5.45
CA GLY A 128 -1.64 1.37 5.82
C GLY A 128 -1.06 2.07 7.03
N PHE A 129 -1.32 3.36 7.22
CA PHE A 129 -0.86 4.11 8.41
C PHE A 129 -1.75 3.92 9.64
N SER A 130 -3.01 3.52 9.44
CA SER A 130 -3.99 3.37 10.53
C SER A 130 -3.94 2.00 11.21
N SER A 131 -3.32 0.97 10.60
CA SER A 131 -3.38 -0.40 11.11
C SER A 131 -2.05 -1.12 10.91
N PRO A 132 -1.48 -1.76 11.97
CA PRO A 132 -0.30 -2.61 11.84
C PRO A 132 -0.62 -3.82 10.96
N PHE A 133 0.39 -4.31 10.26
CA PHE A 133 0.21 -5.42 9.31
C PHE A 133 -0.27 -6.71 9.98
N THR A 134 0.15 -6.94 11.23
CA THR A 134 -0.31 -8.07 12.06
C THR A 134 -1.83 -8.06 12.28
N ASP A 135 -2.41 -6.88 12.51
CA ASP A 135 -3.85 -6.76 12.71
C ASP A 135 -4.60 -6.93 11.39
N ILE A 136 -4.01 -6.49 10.26
CA ILE A 136 -4.58 -6.75 8.93
C ILE A 136 -4.64 -8.25 8.65
N ILE A 137 -3.59 -9.02 8.99
CA ILE A 137 -3.59 -10.48 8.85
C ILE A 137 -4.68 -11.12 9.72
N THR A 138 -4.80 -10.70 10.99
CA THR A 138 -5.85 -11.20 11.87
C THR A 138 -7.26 -10.81 11.40
N GLY A 139 -7.43 -9.60 10.85
CA GLY A 139 -8.66 -9.18 10.19
C GLY A 139 -9.01 -10.03 8.98
N LEU A 140 -8.01 -10.47 8.22
CA LEU A 140 -8.17 -11.29 7.03
C LEU A 140 -8.72 -12.70 7.36
N SER A 141 -8.38 -13.25 8.54
CA SER A 141 -8.92 -14.53 9.02
C SER A 141 -10.45 -14.52 9.14
N TRP A 142 -11.04 -13.38 9.41
CA TRP A 142 -12.49 -13.22 9.51
C TRP A 142 -13.21 -13.36 8.17
N PHE A 143 -12.55 -13.05 7.05
CA PHE A 143 -13.10 -13.21 5.69
C PHE A 143 -13.15 -14.66 5.21
N LYS A 144 -13.07 -15.65 6.13
CA LYS A 144 -13.08 -17.10 5.83
C LYS A 144 -11.96 -17.55 4.89
N ILE A 145 -10.84 -16.85 4.90
CA ILE A 145 -9.64 -17.32 4.22
C ILE A 145 -9.13 -18.56 4.95
N PRO A 146 -8.67 -19.62 4.25
CA PRO A 146 -8.12 -20.80 4.88
C PRO A 146 -7.06 -20.44 5.93
N SER A 147 -7.17 -21.02 7.14
CA SER A 147 -6.26 -20.74 8.26
C SER A 147 -4.79 -20.92 7.89
N GLN A 148 -4.48 -21.88 7.03
CA GLN A 148 -3.13 -22.14 6.53
C GLN A 148 -2.50 -20.93 5.83
N PHE A 149 -3.31 -20.15 5.07
CA PHE A 149 -2.83 -18.90 4.44
C PHE A 149 -2.53 -17.80 5.46
N VAL A 150 -3.36 -17.68 6.49
CA VAL A 150 -3.17 -16.69 7.57
C VAL A 150 -1.90 -17.02 8.36
N ASP A 151 -1.70 -18.31 8.70
CA ASP A 151 -0.51 -18.81 9.36
C ASP A 151 0.75 -18.53 8.53
N LEU A 152 0.69 -18.80 7.22
CA LEU A 152 1.78 -18.54 6.29
C LEU A 152 2.13 -17.05 6.22
N LEU A 153 1.13 -16.17 6.14
CA LEU A 153 1.34 -14.72 6.13
C LEU A 153 2.00 -14.23 7.42
N MET A 154 1.57 -14.74 8.58
CA MET A 154 2.14 -14.39 9.88
C MET A 154 3.62 -14.79 9.99
N ILE A 155 3.93 -16.02 9.56
CA ILE A 155 5.30 -16.53 9.53
C ILE A 155 6.14 -15.71 8.55
N THR A 156 5.65 -15.49 7.34
CA THR A 156 6.34 -14.72 6.29
C THR A 156 6.66 -13.30 6.78
N TYR A 157 5.68 -12.61 7.38
CA TYR A 157 5.89 -11.26 7.91
C TYR A 157 7.04 -11.22 8.93
N ARG A 158 7.09 -12.17 9.85
CA ARG A 158 8.18 -12.28 10.80
C ARG A 158 9.54 -12.51 10.14
N TYR A 159 9.58 -13.41 9.15
CA TYR A 159 10.84 -13.77 8.49
C TYR A 159 11.36 -12.72 7.52
N ILE A 160 10.52 -11.83 6.99
CA ILE A 160 10.98 -10.67 6.22
C ILE A 160 11.99 -9.85 7.03
N PHE A 161 11.72 -9.55 8.27
CA PHE A 161 12.64 -8.76 9.12
C PHE A 161 13.93 -9.51 9.42
N VAL A 162 13.84 -10.80 9.71
CA VAL A 162 15.02 -11.64 10.01
C VAL A 162 15.93 -11.74 8.79
N LEU A 163 15.37 -12.01 7.61
CA LEU A 163 16.14 -12.09 6.38
C LEU A 163 16.69 -10.73 5.95
N PHE A 164 16.00 -9.64 6.27
CA PHE A 164 16.49 -8.28 6.00
C PHE A 164 17.73 -7.95 6.89
N GLU A 165 17.76 -8.40 8.13
CA GLU A 165 18.96 -8.29 8.98
C GLU A 165 20.11 -9.12 8.43
N ASP A 166 19.85 -10.37 8.05
CA ASP A 166 20.85 -11.24 7.45
C ASP A 166 21.40 -10.62 6.14
N ALA A 167 20.52 -10.05 5.29
CA ALA A 167 20.90 -9.33 4.09
C ALA A 167 21.84 -8.15 4.39
N GLY A 168 21.52 -7.38 5.43
CA GLY A 168 22.36 -6.25 5.88
C GLY A 168 23.75 -6.67 6.30
N VAL A 169 23.86 -7.78 7.03
CA VAL A 169 25.17 -8.33 7.45
C VAL A 169 26.00 -8.76 6.25
N ILE A 170 25.39 -9.53 5.32
CA ILE A 170 26.08 -10.00 4.11
C ILE A 170 26.50 -8.82 3.22
N TYR A 171 25.56 -7.88 2.99
CA TYR A 171 25.83 -6.67 2.20
C TYR A 171 27.02 -5.88 2.75
N ASN A 172 27.05 -5.63 4.07
CA ASN A 172 28.14 -4.89 4.70
C ASN A 172 29.48 -5.65 4.61
N ALA A 173 29.47 -6.98 4.76
CA ALA A 173 30.66 -7.80 4.57
C ALA A 173 31.18 -7.73 3.14
N GLN A 174 30.32 -7.80 2.12
CA GLN A 174 30.69 -7.68 0.72
C GLN A 174 31.18 -6.27 0.38
N LYS A 175 30.54 -5.23 0.93
CA LYS A 175 30.93 -3.83 0.75
C LYS A 175 32.32 -3.57 1.30
N ASN A 176 32.65 -4.10 2.48
CA ASN A 176 33.98 -3.97 3.09
C ASN A 176 35.08 -4.68 2.28
N ARG A 177 34.71 -5.69 1.46
CA ARG A 177 35.58 -6.40 0.55
C ARG A 177 35.60 -5.80 -0.88
N LEU A 178 35.12 -4.56 -1.04
CA LEU A 178 35.01 -3.87 -2.34
C LEU A 178 34.14 -4.59 -3.36
N GLY A 179 33.21 -5.43 -2.92
CA GLY A 179 32.31 -6.20 -3.80
C GLY A 179 31.39 -5.32 -4.67
N TYR A 180 31.23 -4.04 -4.35
CA TYR A 180 30.42 -3.08 -5.09
C TYR A 180 31.25 -1.96 -5.74
N SER A 181 32.55 -2.18 -5.99
CA SER A 181 33.47 -1.19 -6.58
C SER A 181 33.22 -0.92 -8.07
N SER A 182 32.63 -1.88 -8.79
CA SER A 182 32.24 -1.74 -10.19
C SER A 182 30.83 -2.34 -10.43
N ILE A 183 30.18 -1.96 -11.53
CA ILE A 183 28.84 -2.47 -11.88
C ILE A 183 28.87 -4.00 -12.01
N ARG A 184 29.88 -4.57 -12.68
CA ARG A 184 30.00 -6.01 -12.86
C ARG A 184 30.22 -6.75 -11.54
N SER A 185 31.12 -6.24 -10.69
CA SER A 185 31.36 -6.78 -9.34
C SER A 185 30.12 -6.66 -8.45
N GLY A 186 29.44 -5.52 -8.51
CA GLY A 186 28.19 -5.28 -7.77
C GLY A 186 27.08 -6.27 -8.16
N LEU A 187 26.92 -6.54 -9.45
CA LEU A 187 25.93 -7.51 -9.93
C LEU A 187 26.25 -8.94 -9.46
N SER A 188 27.53 -9.34 -9.52
CA SER A 188 27.99 -10.64 -9.01
C SER A 188 27.79 -10.74 -7.48
N SER A 189 28.15 -9.71 -6.73
CA SER A 189 27.95 -9.66 -5.28
C SER A 189 26.45 -9.72 -4.90
N PHE A 190 25.61 -9.02 -5.63
CA PHE A 190 24.16 -9.08 -5.43
C PHE A 190 23.60 -10.48 -5.72
N GLY A 191 24.08 -11.14 -6.79
CA GLY A 191 23.73 -12.52 -7.10
C GLY A 191 24.09 -13.49 -5.97
N THR A 192 25.32 -13.38 -5.44
CA THR A 192 25.79 -14.19 -4.30
C THR A 192 24.96 -13.92 -3.04
N LEU A 193 24.66 -12.64 -2.73
CA LEU A 193 23.82 -12.27 -1.59
C LEU A 193 22.43 -12.87 -1.71
N SER A 194 21.82 -12.77 -2.88
CA SER A 194 20.48 -13.32 -3.13
C SER A 194 20.46 -14.85 -3.00
N GLY A 195 21.47 -15.55 -3.54
CA GLY A 195 21.61 -16.99 -3.41
C GLY A 195 21.77 -17.44 -1.96
N GLU A 196 22.60 -16.76 -1.19
CA GLU A 196 22.81 -17.03 0.23
C GLU A 196 21.53 -16.82 1.05
N LEU A 197 20.76 -15.75 0.76
CA LEU A 197 19.48 -15.49 1.44
C LEU A 197 18.45 -16.60 1.16
N ILE A 198 18.41 -17.14 -0.07
CA ILE A 198 17.50 -18.25 -0.41
C ILE A 198 17.87 -19.49 0.40
N ILE A 199 19.16 -19.84 0.48
CA ILE A 199 19.64 -20.99 1.25
C ILE A 199 19.28 -20.80 2.73
N ARG A 200 19.54 -19.65 3.32
CA ARG A 200 19.19 -19.34 4.71
C ARG A 200 17.68 -19.40 4.96
N ALA A 201 16.87 -18.88 4.03
CA ALA A 201 15.43 -18.95 4.15
C ALA A 201 14.94 -20.42 4.14
N PHE A 202 15.51 -21.26 3.30
CA PHE A 202 15.18 -22.69 3.24
C PHE A 202 15.57 -23.40 4.54
N ASP A 203 16.79 -23.22 5.04
CA ASP A 203 17.25 -23.84 6.29
C ASP A 203 16.38 -23.41 7.46
N ARG A 204 16.05 -22.10 7.57
CA ARG A 204 15.16 -21.60 8.62
C ARG A 204 13.76 -22.16 8.51
N SER A 205 13.25 -22.36 7.29
CA SER A 205 11.92 -22.96 7.11
C SER A 205 11.89 -24.40 7.63
N GLN A 206 12.93 -25.19 7.38
CA GLN A 206 13.03 -26.55 7.89
C GLN A 206 13.11 -26.60 9.43
N ILE A 207 13.99 -25.79 10.03
CA ILE A 207 14.12 -25.70 11.48
C ILE A 207 12.80 -25.27 12.13
N THR A 208 12.14 -24.26 11.54
CA THR A 208 10.85 -23.77 12.05
C THR A 208 9.76 -24.84 11.97
N THR A 209 9.67 -25.53 10.84
CA THR A 209 8.70 -26.60 10.65
C THR A 209 8.91 -27.72 11.65
N GLN A 210 10.15 -28.17 11.86
CA GLN A 210 10.47 -29.18 12.87
C GLN A 210 10.11 -28.73 14.29
N ALA A 211 10.44 -27.48 14.64
CA ALA A 211 10.11 -26.91 15.95
C ALA A 211 8.58 -26.78 16.15
N MET A 212 7.83 -26.48 15.11
CA MET A 212 6.36 -26.43 15.16
C MET A 212 5.75 -27.82 15.40
N PHE A 213 6.22 -28.85 14.69
CA PHE A 213 5.78 -30.22 14.93
C PHE A 213 6.08 -30.71 16.36
N GLN A 214 7.28 -30.38 16.89
CA GLN A 214 7.64 -30.72 18.27
C GLN A 214 6.74 -30.03 19.30
N ARG A 215 6.17 -28.87 18.96
CA ARG A 215 5.23 -28.12 19.81
C ARG A 215 3.76 -28.53 19.59
N GLY A 216 3.50 -29.59 18.83
CA GLY A 216 2.16 -30.11 18.61
C GLY A 216 1.35 -29.33 17.56
N TYR A 217 1.99 -28.69 16.57
CA TYR A 217 1.30 -28.02 15.48
C TYR A 217 0.47 -29.03 14.65
N THR A 218 -0.82 -28.80 14.60
CA THR A 218 -1.80 -29.67 13.92
C THR A 218 -2.36 -29.05 12.64
N GLY A 219 -1.71 -28.02 12.10
CA GLY A 219 -2.17 -27.33 10.88
C GLY A 219 -2.90 -26.01 11.13
N ASN A 220 -3.09 -25.61 12.39
CA ASN A 220 -3.68 -24.33 12.76
C ASN A 220 -2.87 -23.69 13.89
N MET A 221 -2.42 -22.45 13.67
CA MET A 221 -1.86 -21.64 14.75
C MET A 221 -2.98 -20.95 15.53
N PRO A 222 -2.85 -20.80 16.87
CA PRO A 222 -3.77 -19.95 17.61
C PRO A 222 -3.53 -18.49 17.22
N VAL A 223 -4.26 -18.05 16.21
CA VAL A 223 -4.31 -16.63 15.84
C VAL A 223 -5.00 -15.88 16.96
N GLY A 224 -4.40 -14.78 17.43
CA GLY A 224 -4.96 -13.98 18.52
C GLY A 224 -6.44 -13.66 18.29
N HIS A 225 -7.23 -13.77 19.34
CA HIS A 225 -8.66 -13.50 19.26
C HIS A 225 -8.86 -12.04 18.91
N SER A 226 -9.50 -11.78 17.78
CA SER A 226 -9.96 -10.42 17.47
C SER A 226 -11.02 -10.02 18.50
N ALA A 227 -10.95 -8.79 18.98
CA ALA A 227 -11.94 -8.23 19.90
C ALA A 227 -13.36 -8.36 19.32
N SER A 228 -14.36 -8.45 20.22
CA SER A 228 -15.77 -8.44 19.82
C SER A 228 -16.13 -7.11 19.15
N PHE A 229 -16.98 -7.18 18.11
CA PHE A 229 -17.45 -5.99 17.40
C PHE A 229 -18.15 -5.02 18.35
N LYS A 230 -17.75 -3.77 18.33
CA LYS A 230 -18.48 -2.69 18.99
C LYS A 230 -19.54 -2.17 18.02
N ILE A 231 -20.81 -2.30 18.39
CA ILE A 231 -21.96 -1.88 17.55
C ILE A 231 -21.83 -0.42 17.11
N ASN A 232 -21.28 0.44 17.96
CA ASN A 232 -21.07 1.86 17.65
C ASN A 232 -20.09 2.08 16.49
N GLU A 233 -19.03 1.27 16.39
CA GLU A 233 -18.04 1.38 15.32
C GLU A 233 -18.63 0.93 13.96
N VAL A 234 -19.46 -0.11 13.97
CA VAL A 234 -20.17 -0.58 12.78
C VAL A 234 -21.19 0.47 12.32
N ALA A 235 -21.93 1.08 13.23
CA ALA A 235 -22.90 2.12 12.91
C ALA A 235 -22.21 3.34 12.26
N ILE A 236 -21.08 3.78 12.79
CA ILE A 236 -20.30 4.90 12.23
C ILE A 236 -19.82 4.54 10.82
N ALA A 237 -19.30 3.35 10.61
CA ALA A 237 -18.82 2.91 9.27
C ALA A 237 -19.96 2.89 8.23
N VAL A 238 -21.13 2.38 8.60
CA VAL A 238 -22.33 2.37 7.74
C VAL A 238 -22.76 3.79 7.38
N VAL A 239 -22.77 4.71 8.34
CA VAL A 239 -23.10 6.13 8.11
C VAL A 239 -22.10 6.77 7.15
N ILE A 240 -20.79 6.50 7.30
CA ILE A 240 -19.74 7.02 6.41
C ILE A 240 -19.93 6.48 4.97
N ILE A 241 -20.19 5.17 4.82
CA ILE A 241 -20.40 4.56 3.50
C ILE A 241 -21.67 5.15 2.85
N PHE A 242 -22.73 5.30 3.61
CA PHE A 242 -23.99 5.89 3.11
C PHE A 242 -23.81 7.36 2.69
N ALA A 243 -23.14 8.16 3.52
CA ALA A 243 -22.84 9.56 3.20
C ALA A 243 -21.95 9.67 1.95
N ALA A 244 -20.91 8.82 1.85
CA ALA A 244 -20.08 8.75 0.66
C ALA A 244 -20.87 8.33 -0.59
N GLY A 245 -21.83 7.40 -0.47
CA GLY A 245 -22.71 6.97 -1.55
C GLY A 245 -23.65 8.06 -2.04
N VAL A 246 -24.17 8.86 -1.13
CA VAL A 246 -25.01 10.04 -1.49
C VAL A 246 -24.15 11.08 -2.22
N LEU A 247 -22.95 11.38 -1.71
CA LEU A 247 -22.02 12.31 -2.36
C LEU A 247 -21.59 11.81 -3.75
N TRP A 248 -21.33 10.51 -3.89
CA TRP A 248 -20.96 9.89 -5.17
C TRP A 248 -22.05 10.01 -6.23
N LYS A 249 -23.34 9.97 -5.81
CA LYS A 249 -24.48 10.10 -6.74
C LYS A 249 -24.77 11.56 -7.11
N ILE A 250 -24.42 12.52 -6.26
CA ILE A 250 -24.63 13.95 -6.49
C ILE A 250 -23.51 14.56 -7.35
N MET A 251 -22.30 14.06 -7.22
CA MET A 251 -21.08 14.53 -7.88
C MET A 251 -20.70 13.67 -9.09
#